data_e4ba00da1009153bd1f14bd8dabf3c3d
#
_entry.id   e4ba00da1009153bd1f14bd8dabf3c3d
#
_cell.length_a   1.000
_cell.length_b   1.000
_cell.length_c   1.000
_cell.angle_alpha   90.00
_cell.angle_beta   90.00
_cell.angle_gamma   90.00
#
_symmetry.space_group_name_H-M   'P 1'
#
loop_
_entity.id
_entity.type
_entity.pdbx_description
1 polymer ?
#
loop_
_entity_poly.entity_id
_entity_poly.type
_entity_poly.pdbx_seq_one_letter_code
_entity_poly.pdbx_strand_id
1 'polypeptide(L)'
;ELYYFDEGLEPCFLNFNGLKFCIDIGADALLHSDPRKYTHADVDILLFLNASPYFIDKQVTRYQDTQHYIKCTGVSVIHVNLVGGQDGLVFDGASFVMNAAGELVHQSEELIDTIDYIEIQNNQPIKNNTLVTSLPPVAGVYQALCLGVKDYVRKNNFPGVLIGLSGGIDSALVLAIA
;
A
#
# COMPACT_ATOMS: atom_id res chain seq x y z
N GLU A 1 14.06 -3.05 12.77
CA GLU A 1 12.78 -2.94 13.51
C GLU A 1 12.89 -3.58 14.90
N LEU A 2 13.41 -4.77 15.05
CA LEU A 2 13.62 -5.47 16.34
C LEU A 2 14.47 -4.69 17.37
N TYR A 3 15.09 -3.58 16.95
CA TYR A 3 15.86 -2.72 17.86
C TYR A 3 14.97 -1.82 18.72
N TYR A 4 13.74 -1.53 18.25
CA TYR A 4 12.81 -0.60 18.91
C TYR A 4 11.51 -1.25 19.36
N PHE A 5 11.20 -2.45 18.88
CA PHE A 5 9.95 -3.16 19.14
C PHE A 5 10.21 -4.59 19.57
N ASP A 6 9.44 -5.05 20.53
CA ASP A 6 9.40 -6.47 20.89
C ASP A 6 8.54 -7.23 19.87
N GLU A 7 8.91 -8.47 19.60
CA GLU A 7 8.16 -9.35 18.70
C GLU A 7 6.81 -9.74 19.31
N GLY A 8 5.73 -9.48 18.60
CA GLY A 8 4.40 -9.96 18.97
C GLY A 8 4.25 -11.44 18.68
N LEU A 9 3.90 -12.23 19.69
CA LEU A 9 3.77 -13.68 19.55
C LEU A 9 2.39 -14.13 19.06
N GLU A 10 1.37 -13.26 19.18
CA GLU A 10 -0.02 -13.61 18.88
C GLU A 10 -0.60 -12.70 17.78
N PRO A 11 -1.46 -13.25 16.87
CA PRO A 11 -2.16 -12.45 15.89
C PRO A 11 -3.12 -11.48 16.55
N CYS A 12 -3.23 -10.27 15.97
CA CYS A 12 -4.17 -9.23 16.41
C CYS A 12 -5.53 -9.44 15.75
N PHE A 13 -6.57 -9.74 16.54
CA PHE A 13 -7.94 -9.94 16.05
C PHE A 13 -8.85 -8.77 16.41
N LEU A 14 -9.71 -8.39 15.45
CA LEU A 14 -10.79 -7.41 15.63
C LEU A 14 -12.12 -8.03 15.19
N ASN A 15 -13.10 -8.04 16.09
CA ASN A 15 -14.48 -8.42 15.74
C ASN A 15 -15.32 -7.15 15.53
N PHE A 16 -15.89 -7.00 14.36
CA PHE A 16 -16.73 -5.85 14.02
C PHE A 16 -17.90 -6.27 13.12
N ASN A 17 -19.12 -5.92 13.51
CA ASN A 17 -20.36 -6.23 12.79
C ASN A 17 -20.50 -7.70 12.36
N GLY A 18 -20.09 -8.62 13.21
CA GLY A 18 -20.16 -10.06 12.93
C GLY A 18 -19.05 -10.61 12.05
N LEU A 19 -18.11 -9.77 11.62
CA LEU A 19 -16.91 -10.17 10.88
C LEU A 19 -15.71 -10.24 11.82
N LYS A 20 -14.84 -11.21 11.60
CA LYS A 20 -13.58 -11.36 12.30
C LYS A 20 -12.42 -10.98 11.37
N PHE A 21 -11.76 -9.89 11.71
CA PHE A 21 -10.56 -9.42 11.03
C PHE A 21 -9.30 -9.89 11.77
N CYS A 22 -8.24 -10.18 11.02
CA CYS A 22 -6.89 -10.25 11.55
C CYS A 22 -6.09 -9.09 10.98
N ILE A 23 -5.31 -8.41 11.86
CA ILE A 23 -4.53 -7.23 11.48
C ILE A 23 -3.05 -7.61 11.52
N ASP A 24 -2.35 -7.35 10.42
CA ASP A 24 -0.90 -7.48 10.29
C ASP A 24 -0.28 -6.15 9.84
N ILE A 25 0.94 -5.86 10.28
CA ILE A 25 1.63 -4.60 10.04
C ILE A 25 2.98 -4.85 9.37
N GLY A 26 3.24 -4.10 8.29
CA GLY A 26 4.53 -4.06 7.63
C GLY A 26 4.95 -5.36 6.94
N ALA A 27 6.24 -5.66 7.02
CA ALA A 27 6.84 -6.83 6.38
C ALA A 27 6.40 -8.16 7.01
N ASP A 28 5.91 -8.14 8.24
CA ASP A 28 5.48 -9.33 8.97
C ASP A 28 4.31 -10.03 8.27
N ALA A 29 3.47 -9.24 7.58
CA ALA A 29 2.35 -9.75 6.80
C ALA A 29 2.78 -10.71 5.68
N LEU A 30 3.94 -10.49 5.04
CA LEU A 30 4.32 -11.19 3.82
C LEU A 30 5.62 -12.00 3.92
N LEU A 31 6.55 -11.62 4.81
CA LEU A 31 7.90 -12.16 4.82
C LEU A 31 8.21 -13.14 5.97
N HIS A 32 7.55 -13.01 7.11
CA HIS A 32 7.92 -13.73 8.34
C HIS A 32 6.78 -14.51 8.97
N SER A 33 5.53 -14.29 8.56
CA SER A 33 4.42 -15.05 9.09
C SER A 33 4.19 -16.32 8.30
N ASP A 34 4.19 -17.46 8.98
CA ASP A 34 3.65 -18.69 8.39
C ASP A 34 2.15 -18.46 8.10
N PRO A 35 1.72 -18.41 6.82
CA PRO A 35 0.31 -18.18 6.49
C PRO A 35 -0.63 -19.14 7.23
N ARG A 36 -0.14 -20.33 7.61
CA ARG A 36 -0.92 -21.36 8.29
C ARG A 36 -1.40 -20.94 9.68
N LYS A 37 -0.75 -19.97 10.33
CA LYS A 37 -1.24 -19.47 11.64
C LYS A 37 -2.64 -18.85 11.56
N TYR A 38 -3.08 -18.41 10.38
CA TYR A 38 -4.41 -17.79 10.17
C TYR A 38 -5.47 -18.80 9.70
N THR A 39 -5.08 -19.95 9.16
CA THR A 39 -6.03 -20.97 8.67
C THR A 39 -6.85 -21.64 9.77
N HIS A 40 -6.40 -21.56 11.02
CA HIS A 40 -7.08 -22.15 12.18
C HIS A 40 -7.87 -21.14 13.01
N ALA A 41 -7.92 -19.88 12.60
CA ALA A 41 -8.43 -18.80 13.45
C ALA A 41 -9.86 -18.34 13.12
N ASP A 42 -10.55 -18.99 12.17
CA ASP A 42 -11.88 -18.56 11.66
C ASP A 42 -11.90 -17.06 11.30
N VAL A 43 -10.90 -16.60 10.55
CA VAL A 43 -10.76 -15.21 10.10
C VAL A 43 -11.52 -15.03 8.79
N ASP A 44 -12.35 -13.98 8.71
CA ASP A 44 -13.07 -13.63 7.50
C ASP A 44 -12.22 -12.78 6.53
N ILE A 45 -11.46 -11.83 7.08
CA ILE A 45 -10.67 -10.87 6.29
C ILE A 45 -9.34 -10.57 6.98
N LEU A 46 -8.26 -10.53 6.20
CA LEU A 46 -6.95 -10.06 6.64
C LEU A 46 -6.77 -8.58 6.27
N LEU A 47 -6.36 -7.77 7.24
CA LEU A 47 -6.02 -6.36 7.05
C LEU A 47 -4.50 -6.21 7.10
N PHE A 48 -3.88 -5.93 5.96
CA PHE A 48 -2.45 -5.63 5.87
C PHE A 48 -2.24 -4.12 5.86
N LEU A 49 -1.64 -3.60 6.94
CA LEU A 49 -1.33 -2.18 7.10
C LEU A 49 0.15 -1.96 6.81
N ASN A 50 0.47 -1.36 5.68
CA ASN A 50 1.83 -1.28 5.17
C ASN A 50 2.34 0.16 4.98
N ALA A 51 3.65 0.30 5.13
CA ALA A 51 4.45 1.41 4.64
C ALA A 51 5.49 0.84 3.65
N SER A 52 4.99 0.31 2.53
CA SER A 52 5.82 -0.31 1.49
C SER A 52 6.26 0.74 0.49
N PRO A 53 7.60 1.03 0.39
CA PRO A 53 8.11 2.07 -0.50
C PRO A 53 7.82 1.79 -1.97
N TYR A 54 7.65 2.89 -2.72
CA TYR A 54 7.49 2.86 -4.17
C TYR A 54 8.80 2.49 -4.87
N PHE A 55 8.71 1.61 -5.83
CA PHE A 55 9.65 1.43 -6.93
C PHE A 55 8.92 0.88 -8.16
N ILE A 56 9.54 0.96 -9.33
CA ILE A 56 8.94 0.48 -10.58
C ILE A 56 8.51 -1.00 -10.42
N ASP A 57 7.30 -1.32 -10.86
CA ASP A 57 6.69 -2.66 -10.79
C ASP A 57 6.40 -3.19 -9.36
N LYS A 58 6.55 -2.38 -8.32
CA LYS A 58 6.28 -2.81 -6.94
C LYS A 58 4.87 -3.36 -6.75
N GLN A 59 3.89 -2.74 -7.40
CA GLN A 59 2.49 -3.16 -7.28
C GLN A 59 2.26 -4.58 -7.81
N VAL A 60 2.95 -4.98 -8.87
CA VAL A 60 2.89 -6.36 -9.39
C VAL A 60 3.39 -7.36 -8.35
N THR A 61 4.50 -7.03 -7.68
CA THR A 61 5.04 -7.85 -6.58
C THR A 61 4.04 -7.96 -5.42
N ARG A 62 3.43 -6.85 -5.00
CA ARG A 62 2.41 -6.85 -3.93
C ARG A 62 1.22 -7.75 -4.27
N TYR A 63 0.76 -7.74 -5.52
CA TYR A 63 -0.31 -8.63 -5.97
C TYR A 63 0.10 -10.10 -5.92
N GLN A 64 1.28 -10.43 -6.42
CA GLN A 64 1.79 -11.80 -6.42
C GLN A 64 1.95 -12.37 -5.01
N ASP A 65 2.53 -11.57 -4.11
CA ASP A 65 2.71 -11.95 -2.71
C ASP A 65 1.35 -12.15 -2.01
N THR A 66 0.42 -11.22 -2.22
CA THR A 66 -0.94 -11.32 -1.66
C THR A 66 -1.70 -12.51 -2.21
N GLN A 67 -1.62 -12.78 -3.52
CA GLN A 67 -2.24 -13.96 -4.13
C GLN A 67 -1.65 -15.26 -3.61
N HIS A 68 -0.33 -15.32 -3.41
CA HIS A 68 0.31 -16.47 -2.79
C HIS A 68 -0.25 -16.70 -1.38
N TYR A 69 -0.37 -15.65 -0.60
CA TYR A 69 -0.92 -15.69 0.75
C TYR A 69 -2.37 -16.18 0.77
N ILE A 70 -3.22 -15.65 -0.10
CA ILE A 70 -4.62 -16.09 -0.25
C ILE A 70 -4.70 -17.57 -0.62
N LYS A 71 -3.84 -18.06 -1.52
CA LYS A 71 -3.79 -19.49 -1.88
C LYS A 71 -3.48 -20.39 -0.70
N CYS A 72 -2.69 -19.93 0.26
CA CYS A 72 -2.34 -20.68 1.46
C CYS A 72 -3.43 -20.63 2.54
N THR A 73 -4.16 -19.51 2.64
CA THR A 73 -5.09 -19.25 3.75
C THR A 73 -6.56 -19.41 3.36
N GLY A 74 -6.91 -19.16 2.09
CA GLY A 74 -8.30 -19.09 1.64
C GLY A 74 -9.06 -17.83 2.11
N VAL A 75 -8.37 -16.83 2.66
CA VAL A 75 -8.95 -15.64 3.29
C VAL A 75 -8.75 -14.41 2.39
N SER A 76 -9.79 -13.57 2.27
CA SER A 76 -9.72 -12.28 1.56
C SER A 76 -8.74 -11.33 2.23
N VAL A 77 -8.08 -10.47 1.45
CA VAL A 77 -7.09 -9.51 1.93
C VAL A 77 -7.49 -8.09 1.54
N ILE A 78 -7.49 -7.20 2.52
CA ILE A 78 -7.50 -5.75 2.33
C ILE A 78 -6.08 -5.25 2.62
N HIS A 79 -5.38 -4.82 1.59
CA HIS A 79 -4.02 -4.29 1.66
C HIS A 79 -4.07 -2.76 1.64
N VAL A 80 -3.73 -2.13 2.75
CA VAL A 80 -3.66 -0.67 2.88
C VAL A 80 -2.19 -0.26 2.92
N ASN A 81 -1.80 0.69 2.07
CA ASN A 81 -0.45 1.21 2.02
C ASN A 81 -0.43 2.72 2.25
N LEU A 82 0.65 3.19 2.89
CA LEU A 82 0.91 4.60 3.12
C LEU A 82 1.02 5.38 1.80
N VAL A 83 0.61 6.64 1.82
CA VAL A 83 0.87 7.62 0.75
C VAL A 83 1.76 8.73 1.28
N GLY A 84 2.70 9.20 0.45
CA GLY A 84 3.50 10.38 0.75
C GLY A 84 5.00 10.17 0.69
N GLY A 85 5.74 11.26 0.77
CA GLY A 85 7.20 11.28 0.89
C GLY A 85 7.64 11.36 2.36
N GLN A 86 8.61 10.55 2.75
CA GLN A 86 9.22 10.60 4.07
C GLN A 86 10.71 10.27 3.98
N ASP A 87 11.55 11.19 4.46
CA ASP A 87 13.01 11.12 4.34
C ASP A 87 13.44 10.95 2.87
N GLY A 88 14.10 9.87 2.50
CA GLY A 88 14.47 9.55 1.13
C GLY A 88 13.53 8.58 0.42
N LEU A 89 12.35 8.30 0.98
CA LEU A 89 11.40 7.33 0.47
C LEU A 89 10.11 8.00 -0.01
N VAL A 90 9.47 7.41 -1.00
CA VAL A 90 8.11 7.73 -1.43
C VAL A 90 7.24 6.50 -1.27
N PHE A 91 6.03 6.70 -0.79
CA PHE A 91 5.00 5.67 -0.62
C PHE A 91 3.85 6.01 -1.56
N ASP A 92 3.48 5.06 -2.39
CA ASP A 92 2.56 5.26 -3.50
C ASP A 92 1.09 4.99 -3.15
N GLY A 93 0.80 4.53 -1.94
CA GLY A 93 -0.54 4.07 -1.64
C GLY A 93 -0.87 2.84 -2.46
N ALA A 94 -1.63 3.03 -3.54
CA ALA A 94 -2.06 1.94 -4.40
C ALA A 94 -2.68 0.78 -3.61
N SER A 95 -3.42 1.12 -2.55
CA SER A 95 -4.13 0.16 -1.70
C SER A 95 -5.10 -0.67 -2.52
N PHE A 96 -5.33 -1.92 -2.14
CA PHE A 96 -6.16 -2.81 -2.93
C PHE A 96 -6.86 -3.87 -2.08
N VAL A 97 -7.83 -4.52 -2.67
CA VAL A 97 -8.57 -5.63 -2.06
C VAL A 97 -8.58 -6.82 -3.01
N MET A 98 -8.26 -7.98 -2.48
CA MET A 98 -8.45 -9.26 -3.16
C MET A 98 -9.41 -10.16 -2.39
N ASN A 99 -10.32 -10.83 -3.11
CA ASN A 99 -11.22 -11.81 -2.53
C ASN A 99 -10.52 -13.14 -2.24
N ALA A 100 -11.20 -14.08 -1.60
CA ALA A 100 -10.65 -15.40 -1.25
C ALA A 100 -10.27 -16.27 -2.49
N ALA A 101 -10.70 -15.90 -3.69
CA ALA A 101 -10.28 -16.51 -4.93
C ALA A 101 -8.97 -15.91 -5.49
N GLY A 102 -8.43 -14.86 -4.85
CA GLY A 102 -7.25 -14.12 -5.32
C GLY A 102 -7.54 -13.16 -6.47
N GLU A 103 -8.80 -12.80 -6.69
CA GLU A 103 -9.20 -11.83 -7.69
C GLU A 103 -9.15 -10.41 -7.11
N LEU A 104 -8.62 -9.47 -7.90
CA LEU A 104 -8.62 -8.05 -7.55
C LEU A 104 -10.06 -7.50 -7.64
N VAL A 105 -10.60 -7.06 -6.51
CA VAL A 105 -11.98 -6.54 -6.43
C VAL A 105 -12.05 -5.04 -6.23
N HIS A 106 -10.97 -4.44 -5.72
CA HIS A 106 -10.80 -2.99 -5.57
C HIS A 106 -9.34 -2.59 -5.75
N GLN A 107 -9.14 -1.38 -6.29
CA GLN A 107 -7.84 -0.72 -6.43
C GLN A 107 -8.03 0.77 -6.18
N SER A 108 -7.27 1.32 -5.24
CA SER A 108 -7.18 2.76 -4.98
C SER A 108 -6.25 3.45 -5.99
N GLU A 109 -6.40 4.75 -6.14
CA GLU A 109 -5.48 5.56 -6.93
C GLU A 109 -4.07 5.54 -6.34
N GLU A 110 -3.07 5.70 -7.23
CA GLU A 110 -1.67 5.78 -6.86
C GLU A 110 -1.26 7.22 -6.55
N LEU A 111 -0.40 7.41 -5.54
CA LEU A 111 0.24 8.70 -5.19
C LEU A 111 -0.74 9.81 -4.75
N ILE A 112 -1.95 9.43 -4.37
CA ILE A 112 -3.01 10.33 -3.90
C ILE A 112 -3.62 9.78 -2.62
N ASP A 113 -3.86 10.64 -1.63
CA ASP A 113 -4.62 10.28 -0.43
C ASP A 113 -6.09 10.05 -0.79
N THR A 114 -6.60 8.86 -0.51
CA THR A 114 -7.98 8.47 -0.80
C THR A 114 -8.66 7.86 0.41
N ILE A 115 -9.99 7.92 0.43
CA ILE A 115 -10.84 7.15 1.33
C ILE A 115 -11.79 6.34 0.46
N ASP A 116 -11.62 5.03 0.48
CA ASP A 116 -12.40 4.12 -0.33
C ASP A 116 -13.37 3.31 0.53
N TYR A 117 -14.54 3.02 -0.01
CA TYR A 117 -15.57 2.20 0.61
C TYR A 117 -15.59 0.82 -0.02
N ILE A 118 -15.41 -0.21 0.81
CA ILE A 118 -15.44 -1.61 0.37
C ILE A 118 -16.72 -2.25 0.89
N GLU A 119 -17.55 -2.70 -0.04
CA GLU A 119 -18.75 -3.43 0.32
C GLU A 119 -18.43 -4.91 0.59
N ILE A 120 -18.94 -5.44 1.69
CA ILE A 120 -18.75 -6.84 2.10
C ILE A 120 -20.12 -7.53 2.13
N GLN A 121 -20.27 -8.62 1.40
CA GLN A 121 -21.45 -9.47 1.41
C GLN A 121 -21.05 -10.92 1.66
N ASN A 122 -21.79 -11.60 2.54
CA ASN A 122 -21.50 -13.01 2.91
C ASN A 122 -20.03 -13.21 3.33
N ASN A 123 -19.50 -12.31 4.14
CA ASN A 123 -18.12 -12.28 4.65
C ASN A 123 -17.05 -12.14 3.56
N GLN A 124 -17.42 -11.72 2.35
CA GLN A 124 -16.49 -11.53 1.22
C GLN A 124 -16.60 -10.10 0.66
N PRO A 125 -15.47 -9.45 0.34
CA PRO A 125 -15.49 -8.20 -0.39
C PRO A 125 -16.00 -8.43 -1.81
N ILE A 126 -16.94 -7.59 -2.24
CA ILE A 126 -17.52 -7.67 -3.59
C ILE A 126 -16.80 -6.72 -4.56
N LYS A 127 -16.77 -7.09 -5.83
CA LYS A 127 -16.08 -6.33 -6.85
C LYS A 127 -16.77 -4.98 -7.11
N ASN A 128 -16.00 -3.89 -7.03
CA ASN A 128 -16.44 -2.61 -7.54
C ASN A 128 -16.57 -2.63 -9.07
N ASN A 129 -17.56 -1.92 -9.60
CA ASN A 129 -17.82 -1.89 -11.04
C ASN A 129 -16.67 -1.27 -11.85
N THR A 130 -15.85 -0.43 -11.22
CA THR A 130 -14.71 0.23 -11.88
C THR A 130 -13.46 0.03 -11.03
N LEU A 131 -12.47 -0.66 -11.58
CA LEU A 131 -11.13 -0.72 -11.00
C LEU A 131 -10.31 0.46 -11.54
N VAL A 132 -9.59 1.12 -10.66
CA VAL A 132 -8.63 2.16 -11.07
C VAL A 132 -7.47 1.48 -11.81
N THR A 133 -7.11 2.05 -12.95
CA THR A 133 -5.97 1.56 -13.74
C THR A 133 -4.68 2.17 -13.20
N SER A 134 -3.66 1.35 -13.02
CA SER A 134 -2.33 1.81 -12.63
C SER A 134 -1.76 2.83 -13.62
N LEU A 135 -0.98 3.77 -13.10
CA LEU A 135 -0.31 4.76 -13.93
C LEU A 135 0.69 4.10 -14.89
N PRO A 136 0.89 4.66 -16.09
CA PRO A 136 2.01 4.28 -16.92
C PRO A 136 3.33 4.48 -16.16
N PRO A 137 4.33 3.60 -16.31
CA PRO A 137 5.54 3.62 -15.46
C PRO A 137 6.26 4.97 -15.42
N VAL A 138 6.39 5.65 -16.57
CA VAL A 138 7.04 6.99 -16.62
C VAL A 138 6.20 8.04 -15.88
N ALA A 139 4.88 7.99 -15.99
CA ALA A 139 3.99 8.91 -15.27
C ALA A 139 4.06 8.65 -13.76
N GLY A 140 4.07 7.38 -13.34
CA GLY A 140 4.23 7.00 -11.93
C GLY A 140 5.55 7.51 -11.34
N VAL A 141 6.67 7.33 -12.04
CA VAL A 141 7.98 7.85 -11.60
C VAL A 141 7.94 9.38 -11.47
N TYR A 142 7.41 10.08 -12.47
CA TYR A 142 7.33 11.54 -12.42
C TYR A 142 6.49 12.03 -11.25
N GLN A 143 5.31 11.46 -11.05
CA GLN A 143 4.43 11.83 -9.93
C GLN A 143 5.03 11.48 -8.57
N ALA A 144 5.74 10.35 -8.46
CA ALA A 144 6.45 9.97 -7.24
C ALA A 144 7.54 10.98 -6.87
N LEU A 145 8.31 11.45 -7.86
CA LEU A 145 9.32 12.50 -7.64
C LEU A 145 8.67 13.81 -7.18
N CYS A 146 7.58 14.24 -7.84
CA CYS A 146 6.84 15.44 -7.44
C CYS A 146 6.30 15.31 -6.00
N LEU A 147 5.72 14.15 -5.65
CA LEU A 147 5.20 13.89 -4.30
C LEU A 147 6.32 13.93 -3.25
N GLY A 148 7.45 13.31 -3.54
CA GLY A 148 8.61 13.31 -2.65
C GLY A 148 9.13 14.71 -2.35
N VAL A 149 9.34 15.52 -3.38
CA VAL A 149 9.79 16.93 -3.23
C VAL A 149 8.76 17.77 -2.49
N LYS A 150 7.50 17.70 -2.89
CA LYS A 150 6.39 18.42 -2.25
C LYS A 150 6.29 18.12 -0.77
N ASP A 151 6.34 16.84 -0.40
CA ASP A 151 6.21 16.44 1.00
C ASP A 151 7.44 16.80 1.81
N TYR A 152 8.63 16.67 1.25
CA TYR A 152 9.85 17.12 1.90
C TYR A 152 9.80 18.61 2.24
N VAL A 153 9.42 19.45 1.29
CA VAL A 153 9.29 20.89 1.48
C VAL A 153 8.24 21.21 2.55
N ARG A 154 7.05 20.59 2.46
CA ARG A 154 5.94 20.86 3.37
C ARG A 154 6.22 20.37 4.81
N LYS A 155 6.69 19.15 4.95
CA LYS A 155 6.94 18.53 6.28
C LYS A 155 8.09 19.21 7.04
N ASN A 156 9.03 19.82 6.33
CA ASN A 156 10.10 20.61 6.93
C ASN A 156 9.75 22.11 7.07
N ASN A 157 8.52 22.52 6.74
CA ASN A 157 8.06 23.90 6.81
C ASN A 157 8.93 24.87 6.00
N PHE A 158 9.51 24.45 4.90
CA PHE A 158 10.22 25.33 4.01
C PHE A 158 9.24 26.23 3.24
N PRO A 159 9.55 27.53 3.09
CA PRO A 159 8.68 28.47 2.39
C PRO A 159 8.66 28.24 0.87
N GLY A 160 9.60 27.47 0.34
CA GLY A 160 9.75 27.18 -1.08
C GLY A 160 11.12 26.56 -1.38
N VAL A 161 11.44 26.46 -2.66
CA VAL A 161 12.70 25.93 -3.17
C VAL A 161 13.41 26.97 -4.04
N LEU A 162 14.74 26.92 -4.11
CA LEU A 162 15.55 27.71 -5.03
C LEU A 162 16.23 26.76 -6.02
N ILE A 163 16.10 27.04 -7.30
CA ILE A 163 16.64 26.21 -8.37
C ILE A 163 17.59 27.04 -9.23
N GLY A 164 18.83 26.53 -9.41
CA GLY A 164 19.77 27.06 -10.37
C GLY A 164 19.47 26.54 -11.77
N LEU A 165 18.76 27.33 -12.59
CA LEU A 165 18.43 26.96 -13.97
C LEU A 165 19.60 27.26 -14.92
N SER A 166 20.35 26.23 -15.30
CA SER A 166 21.53 26.35 -16.16
C SER A 166 21.19 26.45 -17.66
N GLY A 167 19.92 26.22 -18.05
CA GLY A 167 19.49 26.11 -19.43
C GLY A 167 19.63 24.71 -20.04
N GLY A 168 20.17 23.74 -19.30
CA GLY A 168 20.22 22.33 -19.68
C GLY A 168 18.96 21.56 -19.34
N ILE A 169 18.79 20.38 -19.97
CA ILE A 169 17.61 19.54 -19.80
C ILE A 169 17.44 19.06 -18.35
N ASP A 170 18.53 18.76 -17.66
CA ASP A 170 18.50 18.24 -16.29
C ASP A 170 17.90 19.28 -15.33
N SER A 171 18.37 20.53 -15.40
CA SER A 171 17.85 21.61 -14.57
C SER A 171 16.41 21.97 -14.93
N ALA A 172 16.01 21.84 -16.20
CA ALA A 172 14.64 22.03 -16.64
C ALA A 172 13.71 20.92 -16.08
N LEU A 173 14.16 19.67 -16.05
CA LEU A 173 13.42 18.57 -15.46
C LEU A 173 13.26 18.75 -13.94
N VAL A 174 14.34 19.15 -13.23
CA VAL A 174 14.27 19.45 -11.80
C VAL A 174 13.26 20.57 -11.52
N LEU A 175 13.22 21.61 -12.35
CA LEU A 175 12.23 22.69 -12.24
C LEU A 175 10.78 22.17 -12.46
N ALA A 176 10.58 21.23 -13.38
CA ALA A 176 9.26 20.66 -13.65
C ALA A 176 8.76 19.73 -12.53
N ILE A 177 9.67 19.14 -11.74
CA ILE A 177 9.34 18.26 -10.61
C ILE A 177 9.04 19.09 -9.35
N ALA A 178 9.75 20.19 -9.13
CA ALA A 178 9.66 21.03 -7.93
C ALA A 178 8.50 22.03 -7.97
#